data_2e36a239978f59de8fa06211283c7fab
#
_entry.id   2e36a239978f59de8fa06211283c7fab
#
_cell.length_a   1.000
_cell.length_b   1.000
_cell.length_c   1.000
_cell.angle_alpha   90.00
_cell.angle_beta   90.00
_cell.angle_gamma   90.00
#
_symmetry.space_group_name_H-M   'P 1'
#
loop_
_entity.id
_entity.type
_entity.pdbx_description
1 polymer ?
#
loop_
_entity_poly.entity_id
_entity_poly.type
_entity_poly.pdbx_seq_one_letter_code
_entity_poly.pdbx_strand_id
1 'polypeptide(L)'
;MTTRPIGISSDPSRAVEVLRNGGLVAIPTETVYGLAADVTMPEAVERIFSTKDRPTGHPLIIHVAHLEIAERWADLSSPTAQILATTCWPGPLTLLAKRRPQVSDIVTGGRPTVGIRVPAHPLTQQLLAEHGGAIAAPSANRFGKVSPTTAQHVIDDIGNHLDPDRDLILDGGPCGVGVESTIIDITTNPAQLLRPGGISAETISELIGDVDEASGPSRAAGMMASHYAPRTKMMLVEPGDPLPDTSSDEVYIIDCAQDLVKAAHDLYSELRAADAAEVSLIIALMPPKEGLGTALRDRLTKAAADQGRGSANQVG
;
A
#
# COMPACT_ATOMS: atom_id res chain seq x y z
N MET A 1 8.10 31.20 10.01
CA MET A 1 8.83 30.20 10.82
C MET A 1 9.33 29.15 9.87
N THR A 2 10.65 29.04 9.70
CA THR A 2 11.25 27.96 8.90
C THR A 2 11.07 26.66 9.68
N THR A 3 10.16 25.79 9.23
CA THR A 3 10.01 24.45 9.80
C THR A 3 11.30 23.68 9.53
N ARG A 4 11.89 23.09 10.57
CA ARG A 4 13.03 22.19 10.44
C ARG A 4 12.62 21.01 9.52
N PRO A 5 13.44 20.61 8.54
CA PRO A 5 13.12 19.47 7.69
C PRO A 5 13.08 18.17 8.51
N ILE A 6 12.24 17.22 8.07
CA ILE A 6 12.17 15.88 8.66
C ILE A 6 13.52 15.16 8.54
N GLY A 7 13.90 14.39 9.57
CA GLY A 7 15.10 13.58 9.57
C GLY A 7 15.03 12.42 8.57
N ILE A 8 16.11 12.20 7.82
CA ILE A 8 16.28 11.06 6.91
C ILE A 8 17.47 10.24 7.40
N SER A 9 17.38 8.93 7.35
CA SER A 9 18.45 8.00 7.75
C SER A 9 18.38 6.72 6.93
N SER A 10 19.52 6.08 6.71
CA SER A 10 19.61 4.70 6.22
C SER A 10 19.94 3.70 7.34
N ASP A 11 19.97 4.16 8.60
CA ASP A 11 20.26 3.34 9.76
C ASP A 11 18.97 2.82 10.41
N PRO A 12 18.68 1.50 10.34
CA PRO A 12 17.50 0.91 10.94
C PRO A 12 17.49 1.00 12.48
N SER A 13 18.63 1.00 13.15
CA SER A 13 18.68 1.11 14.61
C SER A 13 18.13 2.45 15.10
N ARG A 14 18.42 3.55 14.37
CA ARG A 14 17.82 4.85 14.65
C ARG A 14 16.30 4.85 14.47
N ALA A 15 15.81 4.15 13.44
CA ALA A 15 14.37 4.00 13.20
C ALA A 15 13.68 3.19 14.31
N VAL A 16 14.36 2.16 14.83
CA VAL A 16 13.88 1.39 16.00
C VAL A 16 13.76 2.27 17.25
N GLU A 17 14.75 3.12 17.52
CA GLU A 17 14.68 4.07 18.65
C GLU A 17 13.47 5.00 18.53
N VAL A 18 13.22 5.53 17.32
CA VAL A 18 12.06 6.39 17.05
C VAL A 18 10.75 5.65 17.34
N LEU A 19 10.57 4.42 16.81
CA LEU A 19 9.37 3.62 17.04
C LEU A 19 9.15 3.30 18.53
N ARG A 20 10.20 2.89 19.26
CA ARG A 20 10.15 2.58 20.69
C ARG A 20 9.79 3.79 21.56
N ASN A 21 10.06 5.00 21.07
CA ASN A 21 9.71 6.26 21.73
C ASN A 21 8.35 6.84 21.25
N GLY A 22 7.55 6.04 20.52
CA GLY A 22 6.23 6.45 20.03
C GLY A 22 6.25 7.44 18.87
N GLY A 23 7.38 7.55 18.17
CA GLY A 23 7.51 8.28 16.92
C GLY A 23 6.94 7.49 15.73
N LEU A 24 6.79 8.16 14.58
CA LEU A 24 6.45 7.55 13.30
C LEU A 24 7.72 7.36 12.46
N VAL A 25 7.77 6.25 11.74
CA VAL A 25 8.83 6.02 10.76
C VAL A 25 8.23 5.70 9.40
N ALA A 26 8.59 6.47 8.39
CA ALA A 26 8.34 6.02 7.02
C ALA A 26 9.39 4.96 6.66
N ILE A 27 8.95 3.75 6.36
CA ILE A 27 9.80 2.57 6.10
C ILE A 27 9.74 2.17 4.63
N PRO A 28 10.88 1.82 4.00
CA PRO A 28 10.89 1.21 2.67
C PRO A 28 10.37 -0.21 2.74
N THR A 29 9.57 -0.63 1.75
CA THR A 29 9.28 -2.05 1.52
C THR A 29 9.57 -2.39 0.06
N GLU A 30 9.53 -3.67 -0.31
CA GLU A 30 9.64 -4.06 -1.71
C GLU A 30 8.45 -3.56 -2.56
N THR A 31 7.31 -3.23 -1.92
CA THR A 31 6.08 -2.78 -2.57
C THR A 31 5.97 -1.26 -2.64
N VAL A 32 5.72 -0.59 -1.53
CA VAL A 32 5.63 0.86 -1.39
C VAL A 32 6.17 1.28 -0.02
N TYR A 33 6.52 2.56 0.18
CA TYR A 33 6.85 3.05 1.51
C TYR A 33 5.62 3.02 2.42
N GLY A 34 5.82 2.55 3.66
CA GLY A 34 4.80 2.50 4.71
C GLY A 34 5.07 3.51 5.82
N LEU A 35 4.03 4.14 6.38
CA LEU A 35 4.14 4.97 7.58
C LEU A 35 3.88 4.11 8.81
N ALA A 36 4.95 3.80 9.54
CA ALA A 36 4.96 2.82 10.63
C ALA A 36 4.80 3.45 12.01
N ALA A 37 4.07 2.75 12.90
CA ALA A 37 4.05 2.96 14.33
C ALA A 37 4.07 1.63 15.07
N ASP A 38 4.60 1.59 16.29
CA ASP A 38 4.53 0.43 17.17
C ASP A 38 3.06 0.13 17.52
N VAL A 39 2.59 -1.10 17.25
CA VAL A 39 1.19 -1.50 17.48
C VAL A 39 0.81 -1.54 18.97
N THR A 40 1.80 -1.58 19.88
CA THR A 40 1.60 -1.58 21.31
C THR A 40 1.40 -0.18 21.89
N MET A 41 1.56 0.86 21.07
CA MET A 41 1.42 2.28 21.43
C MET A 41 0.20 2.90 20.71
N PRO A 42 -1.01 2.87 21.29
CA PRO A 42 -2.22 3.38 20.64
C PRO A 42 -2.10 4.82 20.15
N GLU A 43 -1.47 5.69 20.94
CA GLU A 43 -1.26 7.10 20.57
C GLU A 43 -0.37 7.27 19.34
N ALA A 44 0.65 6.41 19.17
CA ALA A 44 1.47 6.41 17.96
C ALA A 44 0.67 5.93 16.74
N VAL A 45 -0.17 4.90 16.92
CA VAL A 45 -1.07 4.40 15.86
C VAL A 45 -2.09 5.47 15.48
N GLU A 46 -2.67 6.22 16.44
CA GLU A 46 -3.57 7.36 16.17
C GLU A 46 -2.91 8.45 15.33
N ARG A 47 -1.62 8.71 15.58
CA ARG A 47 -0.86 9.67 14.77
C ARG A 47 -0.73 9.27 13.30
N ILE A 48 -0.73 7.96 12.96
CA ILE A 48 -0.80 7.53 11.54
C ILE A 48 -2.04 8.10 10.86
N PHE A 49 -3.20 8.01 11.50
CA PHE A 49 -4.46 8.48 10.94
C PHE A 49 -4.46 10.00 10.77
N SER A 50 -4.04 10.76 11.78
CA SER A 50 -3.98 12.23 11.72
C SER A 50 -2.96 12.72 10.70
N THR A 51 -1.75 12.16 10.66
CA THR A 51 -0.70 12.51 9.67
C THR A 51 -1.17 12.30 8.23
N LYS A 52 -1.90 11.21 7.97
CA LYS A 52 -2.38 10.85 6.64
C LYS A 52 -3.73 11.48 6.27
N ASP A 53 -4.46 12.11 7.20
CA ASP A 53 -5.87 12.50 7.05
C ASP A 53 -6.75 11.29 6.68
N ARG A 54 -6.48 10.16 7.36
CA ARG A 54 -7.13 8.86 7.11
C ARG A 54 -8.26 8.65 8.12
N PRO A 55 -9.47 8.25 7.69
CA PRO A 55 -10.53 7.88 8.63
C PRO A 55 -10.14 6.69 9.51
N THR A 56 -10.41 6.77 10.82
CA THR A 56 -10.00 5.75 11.82
C THR A 56 -10.65 4.38 11.65
N GLY A 57 -11.80 4.29 10.95
CA GLY A 57 -12.47 3.01 10.63
C GLY A 57 -11.77 2.17 9.54
N HIS A 58 -10.70 2.69 8.91
CA HIS A 58 -9.96 1.95 7.89
C HIS A 58 -8.83 1.11 8.50
N PRO A 59 -8.85 -0.23 8.36
CA PRO A 59 -7.86 -1.09 9.01
C PRO A 59 -6.45 -0.85 8.49
N LEU A 60 -5.47 -1.12 9.36
CA LEU A 60 -4.05 -1.09 9.06
C LEU A 60 -3.53 -2.52 8.88
N ILE A 61 -2.37 -2.66 8.22
CA ILE A 61 -1.66 -3.93 8.08
C ILE A 61 -0.51 -3.96 9.09
N ILE A 62 -0.46 -5.03 9.88
CA ILE A 62 0.64 -5.30 10.81
C ILE A 62 1.81 -5.91 10.02
N HIS A 63 3.01 -5.40 10.26
CA HIS A 63 4.26 -5.90 9.70
C HIS A 63 5.13 -6.47 10.83
N VAL A 64 5.71 -7.64 10.58
CA VAL A 64 6.55 -8.38 11.53
C VAL A 64 7.77 -8.99 10.83
N ALA A 65 8.78 -9.39 11.60
CA ALA A 65 10.03 -9.91 11.06
C ALA A 65 9.89 -11.32 10.43
N HIS A 66 9.05 -12.19 11.00
CA HIS A 66 8.89 -13.58 10.55
C HIS A 66 7.59 -14.21 11.04
N LEU A 67 7.28 -15.42 10.56
CA LEU A 67 6.01 -16.12 10.79
C LEU A 67 5.71 -16.33 12.29
N GLU A 68 6.70 -16.72 13.10
CA GLU A 68 6.49 -17.00 14.52
C GLU A 68 6.06 -15.74 15.31
N ILE A 69 6.51 -14.56 14.88
CA ILE A 69 6.00 -13.29 15.43
C ILE A 69 4.59 -13.01 14.89
N ALA A 70 4.31 -13.31 13.61
CA ALA A 70 2.98 -13.12 13.03
C ALA A 70 1.89 -13.90 13.78
N GLU A 71 2.17 -15.14 14.18
CA GLU A 71 1.24 -16.01 14.92
C GLU A 71 0.81 -15.45 16.28
N ARG A 72 1.60 -14.54 16.84
CA ARG A 72 1.23 -13.83 18.07
C ARG A 72 0.13 -12.79 17.83
N TRP A 73 -0.04 -12.29 16.61
CA TRP A 73 -0.97 -11.20 16.26
C TRP A 73 -2.19 -11.69 15.49
N ALA A 74 -2.06 -12.80 14.76
CA ALA A 74 -3.10 -13.36 13.92
C ALA A 74 -3.20 -14.88 14.08
N ASP A 75 -4.39 -15.44 13.80
CA ASP A 75 -4.57 -16.89 13.78
C ASP A 75 -4.17 -17.44 12.41
N LEU A 76 -2.96 -17.97 12.32
CA LEU A 76 -2.38 -18.54 11.11
C LEU A 76 -2.29 -20.08 11.18
N SER A 77 -3.08 -20.73 12.03
CA SER A 77 -3.01 -22.19 12.28
C SER A 77 -3.57 -23.05 11.14
N SER A 78 -4.32 -22.46 10.19
CA SER A 78 -4.87 -23.22 9.06
C SER A 78 -3.79 -23.69 8.09
N PRO A 79 -3.93 -24.86 7.40
CA PRO A 79 -3.00 -25.31 6.38
C PRO A 79 -2.81 -24.27 5.26
N THR A 80 -3.87 -23.62 4.83
CA THR A 80 -3.85 -22.53 3.83
C THR A 80 -2.94 -21.39 4.28
N ALA A 81 -3.08 -20.92 5.54
CA ALA A 81 -2.22 -19.88 6.10
C ALA A 81 -0.75 -20.29 6.11
N GLN A 82 -0.46 -21.52 6.56
CA GLN A 82 0.91 -22.03 6.66
C GLN A 82 1.57 -22.16 5.27
N ILE A 83 0.86 -22.70 4.27
CA ILE A 83 1.39 -22.81 2.90
C ILE A 83 1.71 -21.41 2.36
N LEU A 84 0.78 -20.47 2.44
CA LEU A 84 0.97 -19.12 1.93
C LEU A 84 2.09 -18.37 2.66
N ALA A 85 2.11 -18.43 3.99
CA ALA A 85 3.13 -17.77 4.80
C ALA A 85 4.53 -18.32 4.54
N THR A 86 4.71 -19.64 4.53
CA THR A 86 6.03 -20.25 4.34
C THR A 86 6.57 -20.13 2.91
N THR A 87 5.67 -19.99 1.91
CA THR A 87 6.07 -19.87 0.50
C THR A 87 6.29 -18.42 0.08
N CYS A 88 5.45 -17.50 0.57
CA CYS A 88 5.39 -16.12 0.07
C CYS A 88 6.00 -15.08 1.02
N TRP A 89 6.41 -15.45 2.23
CA TRP A 89 7.09 -14.57 3.17
C TRP A 89 8.56 -14.95 3.38
N PRO A 90 9.45 -13.94 3.48
CA PRO A 90 9.23 -12.51 3.30
C PRO A 90 8.82 -12.16 1.87
N GLY A 91 7.79 -11.26 1.71
CA GLY A 91 7.32 -10.92 0.36
C GLY A 91 6.04 -10.08 0.31
N PRO A 92 5.55 -9.84 -0.92
CA PRO A 92 4.43 -8.94 -1.17
C PRO A 92 3.06 -9.61 -0.98
N LEU A 93 2.90 -10.42 0.08
CA LEU A 93 1.64 -11.05 0.49
C LEU A 93 1.20 -10.54 1.86
N THR A 94 -0.07 -10.15 1.96
CA THR A 94 -0.77 -9.87 3.22
C THR A 94 -1.85 -10.92 3.42
N LEU A 95 -1.86 -11.58 4.57
CA LEU A 95 -2.94 -12.47 4.98
C LEU A 95 -3.92 -11.74 5.88
N LEU A 96 -5.20 -11.73 5.53
CA LEU A 96 -6.26 -11.31 6.43
C LEU A 96 -6.73 -12.53 7.22
N ALA A 97 -6.51 -12.51 8.54
CA ALA A 97 -6.78 -13.61 9.46
C ALA A 97 -7.57 -13.12 10.68
N LYS A 98 -8.09 -14.04 11.49
CA LYS A 98 -8.69 -13.68 12.79
C LYS A 98 -7.61 -13.06 13.68
N ARG A 99 -7.91 -11.89 14.27
CA ARG A 99 -6.97 -11.22 15.17
C ARG A 99 -6.83 -11.95 16.50
N ARG A 100 -5.64 -11.86 17.10
CA ARG A 100 -5.44 -12.25 18.50
C ARG A 100 -5.94 -11.14 19.45
N PRO A 101 -6.28 -11.47 20.72
CA PRO A 101 -6.91 -10.51 21.65
C PRO A 101 -6.11 -9.22 21.91
N GLN A 102 -4.78 -9.27 21.83
CA GLN A 102 -3.91 -8.10 22.03
C GLN A 102 -3.93 -7.07 20.89
N VAL A 103 -4.50 -7.41 19.72
CA VAL A 103 -4.63 -6.46 18.60
C VAL A 103 -5.75 -5.48 18.92
N SER A 104 -5.41 -4.20 19.04
CA SER A 104 -6.35 -3.15 19.40
C SER A 104 -7.33 -2.82 18.26
N ASP A 105 -8.50 -2.31 18.62
CA ASP A 105 -9.55 -1.91 17.66
C ASP A 105 -9.09 -0.79 16.72
N ILE A 106 -8.17 0.08 17.16
CA ILE A 106 -7.64 1.14 16.32
C ILE A 106 -6.89 0.58 15.09
N VAL A 107 -6.18 -0.54 15.25
CA VAL A 107 -5.46 -1.19 14.15
C VAL A 107 -6.43 -1.85 13.17
N THR A 108 -7.50 -2.46 13.66
CA THR A 108 -8.45 -3.23 12.85
C THR A 108 -9.67 -2.44 12.39
N GLY A 109 -9.85 -1.21 12.91
CA GLY A 109 -11.10 -0.46 12.73
C GLY A 109 -12.30 -1.19 13.33
N GLY A 110 -12.11 -1.88 14.48
CA GLY A 110 -13.14 -2.64 15.21
C GLY A 110 -13.48 -4.01 14.60
N ARG A 111 -12.75 -4.47 13.57
CA ARG A 111 -13.01 -5.76 12.91
C ARG A 111 -12.43 -6.93 13.68
N PRO A 112 -13.03 -8.14 13.59
CA PRO A 112 -12.49 -9.35 14.21
C PRO A 112 -11.27 -9.92 13.47
N THR A 113 -10.86 -9.29 12.37
CA THR A 113 -9.76 -9.71 11.49
C THR A 113 -8.65 -8.66 11.47
N VAL A 114 -7.44 -9.09 11.14
CA VAL A 114 -6.27 -8.25 10.98
C VAL A 114 -5.48 -8.68 9.74
N GLY A 115 -5.01 -7.70 8.96
CA GLY A 115 -4.04 -7.93 7.90
C GLY A 115 -2.64 -8.03 8.48
N ILE A 116 -1.89 -9.08 8.13
CA ILE A 116 -0.53 -9.30 8.62
C ILE A 116 0.41 -9.66 7.48
N ARG A 117 1.67 -9.18 7.55
CA ARG A 117 2.67 -9.35 6.50
C ARG A 117 4.08 -9.43 7.07
N VAL A 118 4.94 -10.18 6.38
CA VAL A 118 6.40 -10.15 6.53
C VAL A 118 6.99 -9.54 5.25
N PRO A 119 7.41 -8.25 5.26
CA PRO A 119 7.94 -7.56 4.09
C PRO A 119 9.34 -8.06 3.73
N ALA A 120 9.77 -7.97 2.47
CA ALA A 120 11.06 -8.50 2.01
C ALA A 120 12.21 -7.47 1.95
N HIS A 121 11.95 -6.18 2.18
CA HIS A 121 12.98 -5.16 2.08
C HIS A 121 14.04 -5.31 3.18
N PRO A 122 15.37 -5.36 2.85
CA PRO A 122 16.42 -5.68 3.82
C PRO A 122 16.46 -4.75 5.04
N LEU A 123 16.38 -3.43 4.84
CA LEU A 123 16.40 -2.47 5.95
C LEU A 123 15.17 -2.63 6.87
N THR A 124 14.01 -2.89 6.31
CA THR A 124 12.78 -3.11 7.09
C THR A 124 12.83 -4.45 7.82
N GLN A 125 13.40 -5.48 7.21
CA GLN A 125 13.64 -6.76 7.89
C GLN A 125 14.60 -6.60 9.08
N GLN A 126 15.69 -5.84 8.90
CA GLN A 126 16.62 -5.53 9.99
C GLN A 126 15.94 -4.72 11.10
N LEU A 127 15.17 -3.67 10.73
CA LEU A 127 14.39 -2.88 11.69
C LEU A 127 13.43 -3.77 12.50
N LEU A 128 12.65 -4.62 11.82
CA LEU A 128 11.67 -5.50 12.48
C LEU A 128 12.32 -6.54 13.40
N ALA A 129 13.45 -7.11 12.98
CA ALA A 129 14.23 -8.05 13.80
C ALA A 129 14.78 -7.38 15.06
N GLU A 130 15.35 -6.17 14.95
CA GLU A 130 15.88 -5.40 16.06
C GLU A 130 14.77 -4.85 16.98
N HIS A 131 13.64 -4.41 16.40
CA HIS A 131 12.47 -3.97 17.16
C HIS A 131 11.89 -5.11 17.99
N GLY A 132 11.87 -6.33 17.45
CA GLY A 132 11.44 -7.56 18.11
C GLY A 132 9.93 -7.70 18.33
N GLY A 133 9.14 -6.73 17.85
CA GLY A 133 7.69 -6.65 17.97
C GLY A 133 6.97 -6.59 16.65
N ALA A 134 5.91 -5.80 16.61
CA ALA A 134 5.09 -5.58 15.43
C ALA A 134 4.81 -4.08 15.23
N ILE A 135 4.73 -3.66 13.98
CA ILE A 135 4.41 -2.29 13.59
C ILE A 135 3.17 -2.27 12.69
N ALA A 136 2.34 -1.25 12.81
CA ALA A 136 1.24 -1.01 11.88
C ALA A 136 1.70 -0.02 10.82
N ALA A 137 1.57 -0.37 9.53
CA ALA A 137 2.06 0.51 8.46
C ALA A 137 1.13 0.51 7.23
N PRO A 138 0.27 1.51 7.04
CA PRO A 138 -0.32 1.83 5.73
C PRO A 138 0.73 2.52 4.83
N SER A 139 0.45 2.69 3.53
CA SER A 139 1.32 3.47 2.63
C SER A 139 1.61 4.88 3.16
N ALA A 140 2.79 5.44 2.93
CA ALA A 140 3.26 6.69 3.53
C ALA A 140 2.89 7.96 2.72
N ASN A 141 1.67 8.04 2.18
CA ASN A 141 1.09 9.17 1.45
C ASN A 141 -0.14 9.72 2.16
N ARG A 142 -0.64 10.89 1.74
CA ARG A 142 -1.96 11.38 2.12
C ARG A 142 -3.04 10.41 1.66
N PHE A 143 -4.13 10.26 2.43
CA PHE A 143 -5.19 9.30 2.16
C PHE A 143 -5.81 9.50 0.78
N GLY A 144 -5.97 8.41 0.01
CA GLY A 144 -6.55 8.40 -1.34
C GLY A 144 -5.58 8.82 -2.47
N LYS A 145 -4.40 9.35 -2.14
CA LYS A 145 -3.41 9.81 -3.13
C LYS A 145 -2.50 8.67 -3.60
N VAL A 146 -1.67 8.97 -4.62
CA VAL A 146 -0.70 8.04 -5.22
C VAL A 146 0.27 7.52 -4.17
N SER A 147 0.48 6.20 -4.10
CA SER A 147 1.39 5.60 -3.11
C SER A 147 2.85 5.98 -3.36
N PRO A 148 3.67 6.12 -2.31
CA PRO A 148 5.08 6.50 -2.44
C PRO A 148 5.96 5.28 -2.68
N THR A 149 6.85 5.36 -3.67
CA THR A 149 7.83 4.32 -3.99
C THR A 149 9.28 4.74 -3.72
N THR A 150 9.49 5.98 -3.26
CA THR A 150 10.79 6.52 -2.85
C THR A 150 10.64 7.37 -1.58
N ALA A 151 11.74 7.62 -0.86
CA ALA A 151 11.77 8.53 0.28
C ALA A 151 11.36 9.97 -0.13
N GLN A 152 11.73 10.42 -1.33
CA GLN A 152 11.34 11.73 -1.84
C GLN A 152 9.81 11.85 -1.99
N HIS A 153 9.12 10.81 -2.49
CA HIS A 153 7.66 10.82 -2.56
C HIS A 153 7.01 10.95 -1.17
N VAL A 154 7.61 10.35 -0.13
CA VAL A 154 7.13 10.52 1.26
C VAL A 154 7.29 11.96 1.73
N ILE A 155 8.46 12.58 1.45
CA ILE A 155 8.73 13.99 1.80
C ILE A 155 7.69 14.91 1.15
N ASP A 156 7.44 14.71 -0.14
CA ASP A 156 6.53 15.54 -0.94
C ASP A 156 5.08 15.43 -0.43
N ASP A 157 4.65 14.23 -0.03
CA ASP A 157 3.28 13.97 0.39
C ASP A 157 2.98 14.35 1.85
N ILE A 158 3.83 13.91 2.77
CA ILE A 158 3.58 13.99 4.22
C ILE A 158 4.73 14.60 5.04
N GLY A 159 5.85 14.97 4.42
CA GLY A 159 7.01 15.50 5.15
C GLY A 159 6.67 16.68 6.07
N ASN A 160 5.77 17.56 5.63
CA ASN A 160 5.29 18.71 6.42
C ASN A 160 4.27 18.35 7.52
N HIS A 161 3.82 17.09 7.56
CA HIS A 161 2.88 16.56 8.57
C HIS A 161 3.58 15.66 9.59
N LEU A 162 4.86 15.35 9.37
CA LEU A 162 5.70 14.62 10.32
C LEU A 162 6.35 15.60 11.30
N ASP A 163 6.56 15.14 12.53
CA ASP A 163 7.24 15.91 13.57
C ASP A 163 8.77 15.73 13.44
N PRO A 164 9.54 16.77 13.09
CA PRO A 164 10.98 16.65 12.84
C PRO A 164 11.81 16.26 14.09
N ASP A 165 11.24 16.38 15.28
CA ASP A 165 11.89 16.02 16.54
C ASP A 165 11.54 14.58 17.00
N ARG A 166 10.51 13.97 16.43
CA ARG A 166 10.00 12.65 16.86
C ARG A 166 9.94 11.60 15.76
N ASP A 167 9.84 12.02 14.51
CA ASP A 167 9.58 11.12 13.38
C ASP A 167 10.80 11.01 12.45
N LEU A 168 10.83 9.98 11.62
CA LEU A 168 11.97 9.69 10.75
C LEU A 168 11.50 9.13 9.41
N ILE A 169 12.27 9.38 8.35
CA ILE A 169 12.19 8.63 7.10
C ILE A 169 13.43 7.71 7.03
N LEU A 170 13.18 6.40 6.98
CA LEU A 170 14.21 5.40 6.72
C LEU A 170 14.32 5.24 5.19
N ASP A 171 15.41 5.78 4.61
CA ASP A 171 15.62 5.73 3.18
C ASP A 171 16.34 4.43 2.78
N GLY A 172 15.66 3.60 2.02
CA GLY A 172 16.16 2.35 1.45
C GLY A 172 16.23 2.36 -0.08
N GLY A 173 16.11 3.53 -0.70
CA GLY A 173 16.02 3.67 -2.15
C GLY A 173 14.62 3.34 -2.69
N PRO A 174 14.48 3.16 -4.02
CA PRO A 174 13.21 2.86 -4.67
C PRO A 174 12.71 1.45 -4.35
N CYS A 175 11.38 1.29 -4.29
CA CYS A 175 10.73 -0.01 -4.11
C CYS A 175 10.86 -0.90 -5.33
N GLY A 176 11.19 -2.18 -5.15
CA GLY A 176 11.47 -3.09 -6.27
C GLY A 176 10.23 -3.60 -7.03
N VAL A 177 9.05 -3.64 -6.39
CA VAL A 177 7.78 -4.13 -7.00
C VAL A 177 6.92 -2.97 -7.50
N GLY A 178 6.81 -1.89 -6.73
CA GLY A 178 6.12 -0.66 -7.11
C GLY A 178 4.60 -0.65 -6.92
N VAL A 179 3.94 -1.79 -6.72
CA VAL A 179 2.52 -1.91 -6.36
C VAL A 179 2.37 -2.59 -5.02
N GLU A 180 1.26 -2.36 -4.32
CA GLU A 180 1.02 -2.92 -2.99
C GLU A 180 0.93 -4.44 -2.99
N SER A 181 1.03 -5.02 -1.78
CA SER A 181 0.91 -6.46 -1.53
C SER A 181 -0.45 -7.01 -1.99
N THR A 182 -0.46 -8.25 -2.45
CA THR A 182 -1.67 -9.05 -2.61
C THR A 182 -2.30 -9.29 -1.25
N ILE A 183 -3.63 -9.18 -1.12
CA ILE A 183 -4.34 -9.45 0.14
C ILE A 183 -5.27 -10.64 -0.07
N ILE A 184 -5.04 -11.70 0.72
CA ILE A 184 -5.87 -12.90 0.74
C ILE A 184 -6.58 -13.01 2.10
N ASP A 185 -7.90 -13.14 2.07
CA ASP A 185 -8.71 -13.46 3.24
C ASP A 185 -8.75 -14.97 3.42
N ILE A 186 -8.06 -15.44 4.46
CA ILE A 186 -8.02 -16.86 4.84
C ILE A 186 -9.06 -17.24 5.92
N THR A 187 -9.97 -16.32 6.24
CA THR A 187 -11.06 -16.59 7.19
C THR A 187 -12.28 -17.22 6.53
N THR A 188 -12.29 -17.29 5.21
CA THR A 188 -13.32 -17.92 4.36
C THR A 188 -12.81 -19.20 3.73
N ASN A 189 -13.72 -20.05 3.28
CA ASN A 189 -13.39 -21.24 2.50
C ASN A 189 -14.38 -21.36 1.31
N PRO A 190 -13.93 -21.22 0.08
CA PRO A 190 -12.55 -20.92 -0.36
C PRO A 190 -12.02 -19.57 0.19
N ALA A 191 -10.69 -19.43 0.18
CA ALA A 191 -10.05 -18.14 0.48
C ALA A 191 -10.44 -17.07 -0.56
N GLN A 192 -10.42 -15.78 -0.19
CA GLN A 192 -10.82 -14.71 -1.12
C GLN A 192 -9.68 -13.75 -1.42
N LEU A 193 -9.52 -13.41 -2.70
CA LEU A 193 -8.62 -12.35 -3.15
C LEU A 193 -9.28 -10.99 -2.90
N LEU A 194 -8.83 -10.27 -1.87
CA LEU A 194 -9.38 -8.95 -1.52
C LEU A 194 -8.73 -7.81 -2.30
N ARG A 195 -7.47 -7.97 -2.66
CA ARG A 195 -6.72 -6.98 -3.43
C ARG A 195 -5.66 -7.69 -4.26
N PRO A 196 -5.70 -7.60 -5.59
CA PRO A 196 -4.59 -8.03 -6.42
C PRO A 196 -3.36 -7.15 -6.16
N GLY A 197 -2.15 -7.73 -6.23
CA GLY A 197 -0.90 -7.03 -5.90
C GLY A 197 0.32 -7.75 -6.44
N GLY A 198 1.45 -7.66 -5.72
CA GLY A 198 2.74 -8.16 -6.16
C GLY A 198 2.86 -9.68 -6.38
N ILE A 199 1.91 -10.48 -5.86
CA ILE A 199 1.77 -11.90 -6.19
C ILE A 199 0.45 -12.08 -6.96
N SER A 200 0.50 -12.78 -8.10
CA SER A 200 -0.66 -12.96 -8.95
C SER A 200 -1.70 -13.93 -8.35
N ALA A 201 -2.96 -13.83 -8.79
CA ALA A 201 -4.03 -14.74 -8.38
C ALA A 201 -3.73 -16.17 -8.81
N GLU A 202 -3.14 -16.34 -9.99
CA GLU A 202 -2.75 -17.63 -10.54
C GLU A 202 -1.72 -18.33 -9.63
N THR A 203 -0.67 -17.62 -9.21
CA THR A 203 0.32 -18.16 -8.26
C THR A 203 -0.31 -18.56 -6.94
N ILE A 204 -1.24 -17.76 -6.40
CA ILE A 204 -1.95 -18.12 -5.17
C ILE A 204 -2.80 -19.38 -5.39
N SER A 205 -3.52 -19.47 -6.52
CA SER A 205 -4.36 -20.65 -6.83
C SER A 205 -3.52 -21.91 -7.04
N GLU A 206 -2.32 -21.81 -7.60
CA GLU A 206 -1.39 -22.94 -7.70
C GLU A 206 -0.97 -23.48 -6.32
N LEU A 207 -0.87 -22.61 -5.30
CA LEU A 207 -0.45 -22.99 -3.95
C LEU A 207 -1.58 -23.58 -3.09
N ILE A 208 -2.79 -23.04 -3.19
CA ILE A 208 -3.88 -23.37 -2.26
C ILE A 208 -5.18 -23.85 -2.92
N GLY A 209 -5.21 -23.98 -4.25
CA GLY A 209 -6.40 -24.33 -5.01
C GLY A 209 -7.31 -23.13 -5.24
N ASP A 210 -8.63 -23.36 -5.22
CA ASP A 210 -9.64 -22.34 -5.55
C ASP A 210 -9.55 -21.10 -4.66
N VAL A 211 -9.57 -19.93 -5.30
CA VAL A 211 -9.59 -18.60 -4.65
C VAL A 211 -10.75 -17.80 -5.25
N ASP A 212 -11.68 -17.40 -4.41
CA ASP A 212 -12.82 -16.59 -4.83
C ASP A 212 -12.44 -15.10 -4.97
N GLU A 213 -13.22 -14.38 -5.79
CA GLU A 213 -13.18 -12.92 -5.80
C GLU A 213 -13.75 -12.34 -4.50
N ALA A 214 -13.31 -11.13 -4.16
CA ALA A 214 -13.81 -10.43 -2.98
C ALA A 214 -15.33 -10.22 -3.06
N SER A 215 -16.04 -10.59 -2.00
CA SER A 215 -17.48 -10.37 -1.85
C SER A 215 -17.80 -9.68 -0.52
N GLY A 216 -18.90 -8.92 -0.47
CA GLY A 216 -19.34 -8.23 0.74
C GLY A 216 -18.63 -6.87 0.98
N PRO A 217 -18.76 -6.31 2.21
CA PRO A 217 -18.24 -4.98 2.53
C PRO A 217 -16.71 -4.96 2.55
N SER A 218 -16.12 -3.76 2.33
CA SER A 218 -14.68 -3.54 2.43
C SER A 218 -14.15 -3.91 3.83
N ARG A 219 -13.18 -4.83 3.88
CA ARG A 219 -12.58 -5.33 5.13
C ARG A 219 -11.06 -5.28 5.17
N ALA A 220 -10.44 -4.78 4.09
CA ALA A 220 -9.00 -4.59 4.00
C ALA A 220 -8.63 -3.25 3.37
N ALA A 221 -7.37 -2.86 3.51
CA ALA A 221 -6.85 -1.64 2.91
C ALA A 221 -6.84 -1.73 1.37
N GLY A 222 -7.23 -0.63 0.69
CA GLY A 222 -7.22 -0.55 -0.78
C GLY A 222 -8.43 -1.18 -1.48
N MET A 223 -9.49 -1.59 -0.74
CA MET A 223 -10.75 -2.08 -1.31
C MET A 223 -11.74 -0.96 -1.69
N MET A 224 -11.38 0.31 -1.51
CA MET A 224 -12.25 1.43 -1.88
C MET A 224 -12.35 1.58 -3.39
N ALA A 225 -13.49 2.06 -3.88
CA ALA A 225 -13.73 2.28 -5.31
C ALA A 225 -12.83 3.38 -5.90
N SER A 226 -12.45 4.39 -5.10
CA SER A 226 -11.51 5.45 -5.47
C SER A 226 -10.31 5.42 -4.53
N HIS A 227 -9.12 5.33 -5.09
CA HIS A 227 -7.82 5.33 -4.41
C HIS A 227 -6.70 5.55 -5.44
N TYR A 228 -5.50 5.95 -5.01
CA TYR A 228 -4.33 6.16 -5.86
C TYR A 228 -4.48 7.32 -6.87
N ALA A 229 -5.42 8.24 -6.62
CA ALA A 229 -5.79 9.28 -7.58
C ALA A 229 -4.69 10.34 -7.75
N PRO A 230 -4.17 10.56 -8.97
CA PRO A 230 -3.38 11.72 -9.32
C PRO A 230 -4.28 12.98 -9.33
N ARG A 231 -3.65 14.18 -9.40
CA ARG A 231 -4.39 15.45 -9.56
C ARG A 231 -4.90 15.61 -10.98
N THR A 232 -4.09 15.16 -11.95
CA THR A 232 -4.38 15.26 -13.37
C THR A 232 -5.46 14.26 -13.78
N LYS A 233 -6.37 14.71 -14.67
CA LYS A 233 -7.42 13.84 -15.23
C LYS A 233 -6.84 12.65 -15.96
N MET A 234 -7.47 11.47 -15.80
CA MET A 234 -6.98 10.23 -16.37
C MET A 234 -8.03 9.56 -17.27
N MET A 235 -7.57 9.05 -18.41
CA MET A 235 -8.35 8.22 -19.33
C MET A 235 -7.70 6.85 -19.47
N LEU A 236 -8.50 5.80 -19.42
CA LEU A 236 -8.07 4.42 -19.61
C LEU A 236 -8.38 4.00 -21.05
N VAL A 237 -7.42 3.40 -21.73
CA VAL A 237 -7.55 2.90 -23.09
C VAL A 237 -7.34 1.41 -23.11
N GLU A 238 -8.35 0.64 -23.49
CA GLU A 238 -8.27 -0.83 -23.54
C GLU A 238 -7.43 -1.28 -24.76
N PRO A 239 -6.82 -2.47 -24.70
CA PRO A 239 -6.09 -3.02 -25.83
C PRO A 239 -7.00 -3.15 -27.09
N GLY A 240 -6.56 -2.52 -28.20
CA GLY A 240 -7.31 -2.50 -29.45
C GLY A 240 -8.24 -1.30 -29.64
N ASP A 241 -8.49 -0.52 -28.60
CA ASP A 241 -9.23 0.73 -28.74
C ASP A 241 -8.37 1.82 -29.41
N PRO A 242 -8.98 2.71 -30.20
CA PRO A 242 -8.25 3.83 -30.79
C PRO A 242 -7.83 4.82 -29.69
N LEU A 243 -6.64 5.38 -29.84
CA LEU A 243 -6.23 6.51 -29.00
C LEU A 243 -7.18 7.70 -29.23
N PRO A 244 -7.54 8.45 -28.19
CA PRO A 244 -8.34 9.66 -28.33
C PRO A 244 -7.60 10.70 -29.18
N ASP A 245 -8.34 11.57 -29.85
CA ASP A 245 -7.76 12.73 -30.53
C ASP A 245 -7.25 13.72 -29.47
N THR A 246 -5.93 13.86 -29.39
CA THR A 246 -5.22 14.70 -28.43
C THR A 246 -4.48 15.85 -29.10
N SER A 247 -4.85 16.19 -30.31
CA SER A 247 -4.16 17.22 -31.12
C SER A 247 -4.15 18.62 -30.50
N SER A 248 -5.05 18.89 -29.54
CA SER A 248 -5.17 20.16 -28.80
C SER A 248 -4.73 20.10 -27.35
N ASP A 249 -4.38 18.92 -26.82
CA ASP A 249 -4.12 18.71 -25.40
C ASP A 249 -2.65 18.36 -25.11
N GLU A 250 -2.11 18.88 -24.02
CA GLU A 250 -0.86 18.37 -23.46
C GLU A 250 -1.18 17.09 -22.70
N VAL A 251 -0.67 15.95 -23.23
CA VAL A 251 -0.97 14.62 -22.69
C VAL A 251 0.27 13.92 -22.19
N TYR A 252 0.10 13.08 -21.17
CA TYR A 252 1.11 12.15 -20.67
C TYR A 252 0.62 10.72 -20.88
N ILE A 253 1.40 9.91 -21.61
CA ILE A 253 1.01 8.52 -21.92
C ILE A 253 1.76 7.58 -20.99
N ILE A 254 1.02 6.73 -20.26
CA ILE A 254 1.56 5.65 -19.42
C ILE A 254 1.25 4.33 -20.12
N ASP A 255 2.28 3.65 -20.63
CA ASP A 255 2.13 2.34 -21.27
C ASP A 255 2.36 1.21 -20.26
N CYS A 256 1.26 0.57 -19.85
CA CYS A 256 1.28 -0.59 -18.96
C CYS A 256 1.13 -1.93 -19.70
N ALA A 257 1.09 -1.93 -21.06
CA ALA A 257 0.69 -3.10 -21.83
C ALA A 257 1.86 -4.05 -22.16
N GLN A 258 3.10 -3.55 -22.27
CA GLN A 258 4.21 -4.31 -22.86
C GLN A 258 5.03 -5.10 -21.82
N ASP A 259 5.52 -4.43 -20.77
CA ASP A 259 6.35 -5.02 -19.72
C ASP A 259 5.67 -4.81 -18.36
N LEU A 260 4.96 -5.84 -17.90
CA LEU A 260 4.17 -5.75 -16.67
C LEU A 260 5.02 -5.54 -15.41
N VAL A 261 6.25 -6.06 -15.37
CA VAL A 261 7.16 -5.90 -14.23
C VAL A 261 7.63 -4.45 -14.15
N LYS A 262 8.10 -3.92 -15.29
CA LYS A 262 8.50 -2.52 -15.40
C LYS A 262 7.31 -1.59 -15.14
N ALA A 263 6.15 -1.87 -15.72
CA ALA A 263 4.95 -1.08 -15.52
C ALA A 263 4.50 -1.05 -14.06
N ALA A 264 4.57 -2.17 -13.33
CA ALA A 264 4.26 -2.23 -11.91
C ALA A 264 5.25 -1.43 -11.07
N HIS A 265 6.55 -1.55 -11.36
CA HIS A 265 7.62 -0.80 -10.70
C HIS A 265 7.45 0.72 -10.88
N ASP A 266 7.13 1.16 -12.10
CA ASP A 266 7.16 2.58 -12.46
C ASP A 266 5.81 3.29 -12.29
N LEU A 267 4.68 2.56 -12.17
CA LEU A 267 3.32 3.12 -12.20
C LEU A 267 3.15 4.39 -11.37
N TYR A 268 3.55 4.35 -10.11
CA TYR A 268 3.33 5.49 -9.21
C TYR A 268 4.31 6.64 -9.46
N SER A 269 5.51 6.35 -9.94
CA SER A 269 6.46 7.38 -10.38
C SER A 269 5.97 8.08 -11.64
N GLU A 270 5.41 7.33 -12.61
CA GLU A 270 4.82 7.88 -13.84
C GLU A 270 3.58 8.76 -13.53
N LEU A 271 2.68 8.31 -12.64
CA LEU A 271 1.54 9.12 -12.21
C LEU A 271 1.97 10.44 -11.54
N ARG A 272 3.04 10.40 -10.73
CA ARG A 272 3.61 11.60 -10.11
C ARG A 272 4.32 12.50 -11.10
N ALA A 273 5.04 11.91 -12.06
CA ALA A 273 5.70 12.66 -13.14
C ALA A 273 4.68 13.39 -14.03
N ALA A 274 3.56 12.75 -14.34
CA ALA A 274 2.46 13.37 -15.07
C ALA A 274 1.85 14.57 -14.31
N ASP A 275 1.63 14.40 -12.99
CA ASP A 275 1.16 15.50 -12.12
C ASP A 275 2.16 16.66 -12.03
N ALA A 276 3.47 16.36 -12.06
CA ALA A 276 4.53 17.38 -12.02
C ALA A 276 4.72 18.10 -13.37
N ALA A 277 4.41 17.42 -14.47
CA ALA A 277 4.45 18.00 -15.81
C ALA A 277 3.24 18.92 -16.12
N GLU A 278 2.26 19.00 -15.18
CA GLU A 278 1.07 19.85 -15.29
C GLU A 278 0.27 19.64 -16.58
N VAL A 279 0.30 18.41 -17.14
CA VAL A 279 -0.45 18.05 -18.34
C VAL A 279 -1.96 18.09 -18.08
N SER A 280 -2.75 18.28 -19.14
CA SER A 280 -4.22 18.33 -19.04
C SER A 280 -4.86 16.94 -18.90
N LEU A 281 -4.18 15.90 -19.40
CA LEU A 281 -4.71 14.53 -19.44
C LEU A 281 -3.60 13.48 -19.32
N ILE A 282 -3.85 12.46 -18.50
CA ILE A 282 -3.07 11.21 -18.48
C ILE A 282 -3.83 10.17 -19.31
N ILE A 283 -3.19 9.55 -20.27
CA ILE A 283 -3.71 8.40 -21.01
C ILE A 283 -2.97 7.15 -20.54
N ALA A 284 -3.67 6.21 -19.91
CA ALA A 284 -3.10 4.94 -19.49
C ALA A 284 -3.54 3.81 -20.42
N LEU A 285 -2.56 3.20 -21.10
CA LEU A 285 -2.78 1.99 -21.91
C LEU A 285 -2.90 0.79 -20.98
N MET A 286 -4.07 0.16 -20.99
CA MET A 286 -4.41 -0.89 -20.03
C MET A 286 -3.64 -2.19 -20.32
N PRO A 287 -3.07 -2.84 -19.28
CA PRO A 287 -2.38 -4.11 -19.42
C PRO A 287 -3.36 -5.28 -19.64
N PRO A 288 -2.88 -6.49 -20.04
CA PRO A 288 -3.70 -7.71 -20.04
C PRO A 288 -4.24 -8.05 -18.65
N LYS A 289 -5.31 -8.87 -18.60
CA LYS A 289 -6.05 -9.23 -17.36
C LYS A 289 -5.45 -10.47 -16.68
N GLU A 290 -4.14 -10.62 -16.68
CA GLU A 290 -3.42 -11.77 -16.12
C GLU A 290 -2.16 -11.33 -15.38
N GLY A 291 -1.69 -12.12 -14.45
CA GLY A 291 -0.48 -11.86 -13.67
C GLY A 291 -0.51 -10.50 -12.97
N LEU A 292 0.59 -9.74 -13.05
CA LEU A 292 0.68 -8.37 -12.53
C LEU A 292 -0.28 -7.39 -13.23
N GLY A 293 -0.72 -7.72 -14.44
CA GLY A 293 -1.69 -6.89 -15.18
C GLY A 293 -3.01 -6.72 -14.41
N THR A 294 -3.47 -7.72 -13.67
CA THR A 294 -4.64 -7.63 -12.80
C THR A 294 -4.46 -6.56 -11.71
N ALA A 295 -3.29 -6.51 -11.07
CA ALA A 295 -2.97 -5.50 -10.06
C ALA A 295 -2.88 -4.09 -10.68
N LEU A 296 -2.20 -3.94 -11.81
CA LEU A 296 -2.10 -2.68 -12.54
C LEU A 296 -3.48 -2.15 -12.94
N ARG A 297 -4.35 -3.01 -13.49
CA ARG A 297 -5.73 -2.65 -13.85
C ARG A 297 -6.53 -2.16 -12.64
N ASP A 298 -6.44 -2.85 -11.50
CA ASP A 298 -7.09 -2.44 -10.25
C ASP A 298 -6.64 -1.02 -9.84
N ARG A 299 -5.33 -0.74 -9.89
CA ARG A 299 -4.78 0.58 -9.53
C ARG A 299 -5.20 1.67 -10.50
N LEU A 300 -5.10 1.43 -11.81
CA LEU A 300 -5.48 2.38 -12.84
C LEU A 300 -6.98 2.70 -12.81
N THR A 301 -7.83 1.68 -12.64
CA THR A 301 -9.28 1.87 -12.53
C THR A 301 -9.64 2.70 -11.31
N LYS A 302 -9.03 2.43 -10.14
CA LYS A 302 -9.25 3.22 -8.91
C LYS A 302 -8.70 4.62 -8.99
N ALA A 303 -7.57 4.83 -9.68
CA ALA A 303 -6.97 6.14 -9.92
C ALA A 303 -7.86 7.03 -10.81
N ALA A 304 -8.51 6.44 -11.81
CA ALA A 304 -9.41 7.15 -12.73
C ALA A 304 -10.81 7.40 -12.13
N ALA A 305 -11.25 6.66 -11.10
CA ALA A 305 -12.63 6.67 -10.60
C ALA A 305 -13.04 7.98 -9.87
N ASP A 306 -12.11 8.77 -9.37
CA ASP A 306 -12.39 9.97 -8.54
C ASP A 306 -12.69 11.22 -9.37
N GLN A 307 -12.51 11.18 -10.68
CA GLN A 307 -12.49 12.36 -11.55
C GLN A 307 -13.88 12.80 -12.07
N GLY A 308 -14.94 12.01 -11.74
CA GLY A 308 -16.32 12.30 -12.15
C GLY A 308 -17.18 13.05 -11.13
N ARG A 309 -16.72 13.28 -9.89
CA ARG A 309 -17.54 13.84 -8.80
C ARG A 309 -17.36 15.34 -8.53
N GLY A 310 -16.46 16.02 -9.26
CA GLY A 310 -16.09 17.42 -9.00
C GLY A 310 -17.02 18.49 -9.57
N SER A 311 -18.09 18.18 -10.34
CA SER A 311 -18.90 19.22 -11.02
C SER A 311 -20.41 19.20 -10.75
N ALA A 312 -20.91 18.37 -9.82
CA ALA A 312 -22.36 18.25 -9.61
C ALA A 312 -22.91 18.96 -8.34
N ASN A 313 -22.09 19.62 -7.51
CA ASN A 313 -22.57 20.26 -6.26
C ASN A 313 -22.20 21.74 -6.10
N GLN A 314 -22.26 22.54 -7.17
CA GLN A 314 -22.29 24.01 -7.09
C GLN A 314 -23.31 24.61 -8.03
N VAL A 315 -24.56 24.20 -7.98
CA VAL A 315 -25.74 25.00 -8.35
C VAL A 315 -26.94 24.44 -7.59
N GLY A 316 -27.39 25.14 -6.57
CA GLY A 316 -28.61 24.84 -5.83
C GLY A 316 -28.60 25.54 -4.49
#